data_1d8b735918423a75499b12ec919761f8
#
_entry.id   1d8b735918423a75499b12ec919761f8
#
_cell.length_a   1.000
_cell.length_b   1.000
_cell.length_c   1.000
_cell.angle_alpha   90.00
_cell.angle_beta   90.00
_cell.angle_gamma   90.00
#
_symmetry.space_group_name_H-M   'P 1'
#
loop_
_entity.id
_entity.type
_entity.pdbx_description
1 polymer ?
#
loop_
_entity_poly.entity_id
_entity_poly.type
_entity_poly.pdbx_seq_one_letter_code
_entity_poly.pdbx_strand_id
1 'polypeptide(L)'
;MQTFETLSLNIENHIAHVELNRPDKANAMNLPMWGELQTCFESLSDDPEVRVVVLSGAGKHFCSGIDLDMFAAIANDSQSEPARKAEQLRQTILRLQDNLSAIEKCRKPVLAAIHGSCVGGGIDMVSCCDMRYCAQGSTFSIKEIDIGMTADVGTLQRLPHIIPQGVVRELAYTGRNVEASEARDIGLVNAVYENREALLEGVM
;
A
#
# COMPACT_ATOMS: atom_id res chain seq x y z
N MET A 1 5.58 22.70 -7.53
CA MET A 1 5.59 21.38 -6.85
C MET A 1 4.22 21.17 -6.26
N GLN A 2 3.64 20.01 -6.49
CA GLN A 2 2.36 19.64 -5.88
C GLN A 2 2.59 19.36 -4.40
N THR A 3 1.78 19.95 -3.53
CA THR A 3 1.85 19.76 -2.07
C THR A 3 0.76 18.79 -1.65
N PHE A 4 1.11 17.81 -0.85
CA PHE A 4 0.20 16.80 -0.30
C PHE A 4 0.10 16.97 1.22
N GLU A 5 -1.02 16.55 1.80
CA GLU A 5 -1.25 16.55 3.24
C GLU A 5 -0.62 15.33 3.91
N THR A 6 -0.71 14.18 3.24
CA THR A 6 -0.37 12.86 3.81
C THR A 6 0.81 12.17 3.11
N LEU A 7 1.34 12.77 2.06
CA LEU A 7 2.51 12.29 1.34
C LEU A 7 3.60 13.35 1.34
N SER A 8 4.86 12.90 1.34
CA SER A 8 6.02 13.71 1.00
C SER A 8 6.54 13.27 -0.36
N LEU A 9 6.82 14.22 -1.26
CA LEU A 9 7.38 13.97 -2.59
C LEU A 9 8.67 14.75 -2.76
N ASN A 10 9.76 14.03 -3.03
CA ASN A 10 11.03 14.61 -3.45
C ASN A 10 11.44 14.00 -4.80
N ILE A 11 11.91 14.84 -5.73
CA ILE A 11 12.42 14.38 -7.03
C ILE A 11 13.86 14.85 -7.14
N GLU A 12 14.77 13.89 -7.22
CA GLU A 12 16.20 14.15 -7.33
C GLU A 12 16.85 13.08 -8.24
N ASN A 13 17.75 13.47 -9.12
CA ASN A 13 18.46 12.58 -10.03
C ASN A 13 17.53 11.66 -10.84
N HIS A 14 16.37 12.14 -11.26
CA HIS A 14 15.32 11.40 -11.96
C HIS A 14 14.61 10.32 -11.12
N ILE A 15 14.82 10.28 -9.82
CA ILE A 15 14.14 9.41 -8.88
C ILE A 15 13.07 10.22 -8.16
N ALA A 16 11.82 9.79 -8.23
CA ALA A 16 10.75 10.34 -7.40
C ALA A 16 10.63 9.51 -6.12
N HIS A 17 10.94 10.09 -4.98
CA HIS A 17 10.72 9.47 -3.68
C HIS A 17 9.39 9.94 -3.12
N VAL A 18 8.41 9.03 -3.08
CA VAL A 18 7.10 9.20 -2.45
C VAL A 18 7.13 8.54 -1.09
N GLU A 19 6.92 9.30 -0.03
CA GLU A 19 6.92 8.80 1.33
C GLU A 19 5.54 9.01 1.97
N LEU A 20 4.93 7.95 2.48
CA LEU A 20 3.71 8.04 3.30
C LEU A 20 4.05 8.82 4.57
N ASN A 21 3.35 9.91 4.84
CA ASN A 21 3.73 10.88 5.86
C ASN A 21 2.64 11.13 6.91
N ARG A 22 2.20 10.05 7.55
CA ARG A 22 1.37 10.05 8.77
C ARG A 22 2.02 9.19 9.87
N PRO A 23 3.29 9.45 10.27
CA PRO A 23 4.04 8.56 11.17
C PRO A 23 3.36 8.36 12.53
N ASP A 24 2.69 9.38 13.07
CA ASP A 24 1.95 9.32 14.34
C ASP A 24 0.73 8.39 14.29
N LYS A 25 0.27 8.04 13.11
CA LYS A 25 -0.81 7.09 12.85
C LYS A 25 -0.30 5.82 12.17
N ALA A 26 1.00 5.51 12.28
CA ALA A 26 1.65 4.38 11.60
C ALA A 26 1.30 4.32 10.10
N ASN A 27 1.17 5.47 9.47
CA ASN A 27 0.79 5.65 8.06
C ASN A 27 -0.54 4.96 7.68
N ALA A 28 -1.51 4.92 8.62
CA ALA A 28 -2.86 4.46 8.32
C ALA A 28 -3.48 5.31 7.21
N MET A 29 -4.13 4.66 6.25
CA MET A 29 -4.65 5.27 5.03
C MET A 29 -6.01 5.90 5.28
N ASN A 30 -6.03 7.21 5.49
CA ASN A 30 -7.26 8.02 5.57
C ASN A 30 -7.70 8.46 4.16
N LEU A 31 -8.89 9.04 4.06
CA LEU A 31 -9.47 9.45 2.78
C LEU A 31 -8.57 10.40 1.95
N PRO A 32 -7.89 11.42 2.55
CA PRO A 32 -6.89 12.19 1.81
C PRO A 32 -5.78 11.35 1.21
N MET A 33 -5.16 10.44 1.97
CA MET A 33 -4.06 9.60 1.48
C MET A 33 -4.45 8.75 0.27
N TRP A 34 -5.65 8.16 0.27
CA TRP A 34 -6.15 7.40 -0.87
C TRP A 34 -6.19 8.25 -2.15
N GLY A 35 -6.79 9.45 -2.07
CA GLY A 35 -6.87 10.36 -3.23
C GLY A 35 -5.53 10.94 -3.64
N GLU A 36 -4.66 11.26 -2.68
CA GLU A 36 -3.33 11.80 -2.94
C GLU A 36 -2.41 10.79 -3.61
N LEU A 37 -2.49 9.50 -3.24
CA LEU A 37 -1.76 8.43 -3.94
C LEU A 37 -2.11 8.41 -5.42
N GLN A 38 -3.40 8.40 -5.78
CA GLN A 38 -3.80 8.43 -7.19
C GLN A 38 -3.24 9.66 -7.89
N THR A 39 -3.49 10.83 -7.36
CA THR A 39 -3.06 12.11 -7.96
C THR A 39 -1.54 12.17 -8.12
N CYS A 40 -0.80 11.69 -7.12
CA CYS A 40 0.67 11.65 -7.15
C CYS A 40 1.18 10.74 -8.26
N PHE A 41 0.71 9.48 -8.31
CA PHE A 41 1.19 8.52 -9.29
C PHE A 41 0.76 8.83 -10.72
N GLU A 42 -0.43 9.39 -10.93
CA GLU A 42 -0.87 9.91 -12.24
C GLU A 42 0.07 11.05 -12.71
N SER A 43 0.39 12.00 -11.83
CA SER A 43 1.33 13.09 -12.12
C SER A 43 2.73 12.57 -12.46
N LEU A 44 3.28 11.66 -11.64
CA LEU A 44 4.61 11.07 -11.86
C LEU A 44 4.69 10.22 -13.14
N SER A 45 3.59 9.57 -13.51
CA SER A 45 3.50 8.79 -14.74
C SER A 45 3.79 9.64 -15.99
N ASP A 46 3.34 10.89 -15.98
CA ASP A 46 3.47 11.80 -17.12
C ASP A 46 4.69 12.74 -17.03
N ASP A 47 5.36 12.81 -15.87
CA ASP A 47 6.51 13.69 -15.68
C ASP A 47 7.75 13.18 -16.46
N PRO A 48 8.27 13.94 -17.44
CA PRO A 48 9.43 13.54 -18.24
C PRO A 48 10.74 13.53 -17.43
N GLU A 49 10.79 14.24 -16.30
CA GLU A 49 12.00 14.30 -15.45
C GLU A 49 12.09 13.08 -14.54
N VAL A 50 11.01 12.28 -14.39
CA VAL A 50 10.99 11.08 -13.55
C VAL A 50 11.23 9.82 -14.39
N ARG A 51 12.15 8.97 -13.95
CA ARG A 51 12.46 7.67 -14.57
C ARG A 51 12.05 6.49 -13.71
N VAL A 52 12.00 6.68 -12.38
CA VAL A 52 11.64 5.63 -11.41
C VAL A 52 10.98 6.27 -10.20
N VAL A 53 10.08 5.55 -9.56
CA VAL A 53 9.42 5.96 -8.31
C VAL A 53 9.80 5.00 -7.20
N VAL A 54 10.21 5.54 -6.05
CA VAL A 54 10.43 4.77 -4.81
C VAL A 54 9.33 5.16 -3.82
N LEU A 55 8.58 4.18 -3.35
CA LEU A 55 7.52 4.34 -2.35
C LEU A 55 7.99 3.82 -1.01
N SER A 56 7.96 4.68 0.02
CA SER A 56 8.35 4.33 1.40
C SER A 56 7.37 4.87 2.42
N GLY A 57 7.63 4.62 3.70
CA GLY A 57 6.87 5.21 4.81
C GLY A 57 7.75 6.02 5.76
N ALA A 58 7.23 7.11 6.30
CA ALA A 58 7.86 7.85 7.38
C ALA A 58 7.69 7.15 8.73
N GLY A 59 8.60 7.38 9.67
CA GLY A 59 8.52 6.89 11.05
C GLY A 59 8.86 5.42 11.19
N LYS A 60 8.11 4.70 12.04
CA LYS A 60 8.43 3.34 12.49
C LYS A 60 7.90 2.24 11.56
N HIS A 61 6.83 2.50 10.81
CA HIS A 61 6.11 1.50 10.02
C HIS A 61 5.89 1.99 8.59
N PHE A 62 5.83 1.07 7.64
CA PHE A 62 5.47 1.39 6.29
C PHE A 62 4.00 1.83 6.20
N CYS A 63 3.05 0.95 6.58
CA CYS A 63 1.62 1.25 6.56
C CYS A 63 0.86 0.24 7.43
N SER A 64 -0.02 0.73 8.29
CA SER A 64 -0.87 -0.09 9.17
C SER A 64 -2.25 -0.44 8.58
N GLY A 65 -2.48 -0.13 7.30
CA GLY A 65 -3.73 -0.41 6.61
C GLY A 65 -4.72 0.75 6.61
N ILE A 66 -6.01 0.44 6.47
CA ILE A 66 -7.07 1.46 6.46
C ILE A 66 -7.16 2.17 7.82
N ASP A 67 -7.38 3.48 7.78
CA ASP A 67 -7.68 4.26 8.99
C ASP A 67 -9.05 3.84 9.53
N LEU A 68 -9.10 3.35 10.78
CA LEU A 68 -10.32 2.81 11.39
C LEU A 68 -11.41 3.86 11.56
N ASP A 69 -11.05 5.13 11.74
CA ASP A 69 -12.03 6.23 11.81
C ASP A 69 -12.72 6.42 10.45
N MET A 70 -11.95 6.32 9.36
CA MET A 70 -12.49 6.31 7.99
C MET A 70 -13.41 5.11 7.76
N PHE A 71 -12.99 3.91 8.19
CA PHE A 71 -13.78 2.69 8.05
C PHE A 71 -15.11 2.81 8.81
N ALA A 72 -15.08 3.28 10.06
CA ALA A 72 -16.28 3.50 10.86
C ALA A 72 -17.25 4.51 10.21
N ALA A 73 -16.73 5.56 9.58
CA ALA A 73 -17.54 6.55 8.86
C ALA A 73 -18.27 5.94 7.65
N ILE A 74 -17.58 5.06 6.88
CA ILE A 74 -18.18 4.35 5.74
C ILE A 74 -19.28 3.38 6.21
N ALA A 75 -19.09 2.69 7.34
CA ALA A 75 -20.03 1.70 7.87
C ALA A 75 -21.29 2.32 8.51
N ASN A 76 -21.21 3.54 9.03
CA ASN A 76 -22.23 4.14 9.90
C ASN A 76 -23.30 5.01 9.20
N ASP A 77 -23.44 4.98 7.88
CA ASP A 77 -24.58 5.66 7.24
C ASP A 77 -25.91 4.95 7.61
N SER A 78 -26.57 5.46 8.68
CA SER A 78 -27.77 4.85 9.25
C SER A 78 -29.08 5.33 8.60
N GLN A 79 -29.04 6.31 7.70
CA GLN A 79 -30.25 6.98 7.20
C GLN A 79 -30.66 6.57 5.78
N SER A 80 -29.81 5.85 5.04
CA SER A 80 -30.13 5.48 3.66
C SER A 80 -30.87 4.13 3.59
N GLU A 81 -31.73 3.99 2.59
CA GLU A 81 -32.38 2.72 2.25
C GLU A 81 -31.32 1.65 1.90
N PRO A 82 -31.53 0.37 2.28
CA PRO A 82 -30.50 -0.69 2.17
C PRO A 82 -29.88 -0.82 0.78
N ALA A 83 -30.65 -0.71 -0.29
CA ALA A 83 -30.13 -0.80 -1.66
C ALA A 83 -29.22 0.38 -2.01
N ARG A 84 -29.54 1.58 -1.54
CA ARG A 84 -28.67 2.76 -1.73
C ARG A 84 -27.36 2.64 -0.98
N LYS A 85 -27.40 2.11 0.25
CA LYS A 85 -26.18 1.81 1.03
C LYS A 85 -25.25 0.84 0.29
N ALA A 86 -25.82 -0.25 -0.19
CA ALA A 86 -25.06 -1.25 -0.91
C ALA A 86 -24.38 -0.65 -2.17
N GLU A 87 -25.11 0.19 -2.91
CA GLU A 87 -24.56 0.86 -4.09
C GLU A 87 -23.49 1.90 -3.73
N GLN A 88 -23.70 2.69 -2.68
CA GLN A 88 -22.70 3.66 -2.19
C GLN A 88 -21.41 2.95 -1.73
N LEU A 89 -21.56 1.84 -0.99
CA LEU A 89 -20.41 1.02 -0.58
C LEU A 89 -19.65 0.47 -1.80
N ARG A 90 -20.38 -0.09 -2.77
CA ARG A 90 -19.79 -0.58 -4.02
C ARG A 90 -19.01 0.51 -4.75
N GLN A 91 -19.57 1.70 -4.89
CA GLN A 91 -18.89 2.83 -5.54
C GLN A 91 -17.66 3.29 -4.73
N THR A 92 -17.74 3.27 -3.42
CA THR A 92 -16.59 3.59 -2.56
C THR A 92 -15.46 2.59 -2.75
N ILE A 93 -15.76 1.28 -2.74
CA ILE A 93 -14.76 0.23 -2.97
C ILE A 93 -14.11 0.41 -4.35
N LEU A 94 -14.89 0.61 -5.40
CA LEU A 94 -14.35 0.83 -6.74
C LEU A 94 -13.41 2.04 -6.81
N ARG A 95 -13.76 3.14 -6.13
CA ARG A 95 -12.90 4.32 -6.04
C ARG A 95 -11.59 4.03 -5.32
N LEU A 96 -11.64 3.29 -4.19
CA LEU A 96 -10.42 2.89 -3.47
C LEU A 96 -9.54 1.96 -4.33
N GLN A 97 -10.15 1.06 -5.09
CA GLN A 97 -9.43 0.23 -6.07
C GLN A 97 -8.75 1.08 -7.16
N ASP A 98 -9.45 2.09 -7.70
CA ASP A 98 -8.88 2.99 -8.70
C ASP A 98 -7.73 3.83 -8.13
N ASN A 99 -7.84 4.30 -6.88
CA ASN A 99 -6.77 5.04 -6.22
C ASN A 99 -5.46 4.25 -6.18
N LEU A 100 -5.49 2.97 -5.79
CA LEU A 100 -4.28 2.13 -5.76
C LEU A 100 -3.87 1.64 -7.15
N SER A 101 -4.83 1.41 -8.04
CA SER A 101 -4.52 1.00 -9.42
C SER A 101 -3.72 2.06 -10.19
N ALA A 102 -3.71 3.31 -9.75
CA ALA A 102 -2.84 4.35 -10.31
C ALA A 102 -1.35 4.03 -10.14
N ILE A 103 -0.98 3.33 -9.06
CA ILE A 103 0.39 2.84 -8.83
C ILE A 103 0.77 1.83 -9.91
N GLU A 104 -0.08 0.80 -10.12
CA GLU A 104 0.14 -0.25 -11.12
C GLU A 104 0.11 0.30 -12.56
N LYS A 105 -0.70 1.33 -12.83
CA LYS A 105 -0.82 1.98 -14.14
C LYS A 105 0.30 3.00 -14.41
N CYS A 106 1.11 3.33 -13.43
CA CYS A 106 2.23 4.26 -13.59
C CYS A 106 3.19 3.72 -14.66
N ARG A 107 3.55 4.58 -15.63
CA ARG A 107 4.45 4.23 -16.74
C ARG A 107 5.93 4.22 -16.35
N LYS A 108 6.23 4.45 -15.09
CA LYS A 108 7.57 4.40 -14.51
C LYS A 108 7.66 3.17 -13.59
N PRO A 109 8.80 2.48 -13.52
CA PRO A 109 9.00 1.45 -12.50
C PRO A 109 8.72 2.00 -11.10
N VAL A 110 7.94 1.27 -10.31
CA VAL A 110 7.61 1.62 -8.93
C VAL A 110 8.21 0.58 -7.98
N LEU A 111 9.08 1.03 -7.09
CA LEU A 111 9.79 0.21 -6.12
C LEU A 111 9.26 0.50 -4.72
N ALA A 112 8.75 -0.51 -4.00
CA ALA A 112 8.38 -0.35 -2.60
C ALA A 112 9.58 -0.63 -1.69
N ALA A 113 9.94 0.33 -0.83
CA ALA A 113 10.93 0.23 0.23
C ALA A 113 10.22 0.10 1.59
N ILE A 114 10.08 -1.13 2.09
CA ILE A 114 9.19 -1.49 3.18
C ILE A 114 9.98 -1.70 4.47
N HIS A 115 9.59 -1.05 5.57
CA HIS A 115 10.16 -1.29 6.89
C HIS A 115 9.07 -1.35 7.95
N GLY A 116 9.34 -2.05 9.07
CA GLY A 116 8.34 -2.25 10.10
C GLY A 116 7.10 -2.98 9.57
N SER A 117 5.91 -2.53 9.93
CA SER A 117 4.68 -3.23 9.55
C SER A 117 4.12 -2.75 8.21
N CYS A 118 3.66 -3.71 7.40
CA CYS A 118 2.91 -3.51 6.17
C CYS A 118 1.64 -4.37 6.23
N VAL A 119 0.50 -3.77 6.50
CA VAL A 119 -0.73 -4.46 6.94
C VAL A 119 -1.92 -4.05 6.08
N GLY A 120 -2.81 -4.98 5.73
CA GLY A 120 -4.08 -4.74 5.06
C GLY A 120 -3.92 -3.88 3.79
N GLY A 121 -4.50 -2.69 3.75
CA GLY A 121 -4.33 -1.74 2.64
C GLY A 121 -2.87 -1.44 2.27
N GLY A 122 -1.92 -1.64 3.20
CA GLY A 122 -0.49 -1.60 2.88
C GLY A 122 -0.08 -2.74 1.95
N ILE A 123 -0.64 -3.95 2.12
CA ILE A 123 -0.41 -5.08 1.20
C ILE A 123 -1.07 -4.80 -0.16
N ASP A 124 -2.29 -4.24 -0.17
CA ASP A 124 -2.93 -3.83 -1.42
C ASP A 124 -2.02 -2.87 -2.19
N MET A 125 -1.46 -1.87 -1.51
CA MET A 125 -0.58 -0.85 -2.08
C MET A 125 0.71 -1.46 -2.65
N VAL A 126 1.45 -2.27 -1.87
CA VAL A 126 2.72 -2.83 -2.34
C VAL A 126 2.53 -3.92 -3.40
N SER A 127 1.36 -4.55 -3.47
CA SER A 127 1.02 -5.48 -4.56
C SER A 127 0.87 -4.80 -5.91
N CYS A 128 0.64 -3.47 -5.93
CA CYS A 128 0.60 -2.65 -7.14
C CYS A 128 1.99 -2.24 -7.65
N CYS A 129 3.04 -2.36 -6.81
CA CYS A 129 4.40 -1.98 -7.18
C CYS A 129 5.05 -3.06 -8.05
N ASP A 130 6.00 -2.68 -8.93
CA ASP A 130 6.76 -3.61 -9.76
C ASP A 130 7.72 -4.46 -8.92
N MET A 131 8.40 -3.84 -7.96
CA MET A 131 9.38 -4.48 -7.09
C MET A 131 9.13 -4.10 -5.63
N ARG A 132 9.46 -5.02 -4.73
CA ARG A 132 9.30 -4.86 -3.27
C ARG A 132 10.59 -5.26 -2.59
N TYR A 133 11.06 -4.38 -1.72
CA TYR A 133 12.25 -4.58 -0.90
C TYR A 133 11.89 -4.30 0.55
N CYS A 134 12.48 -5.00 1.50
CA CYS A 134 12.20 -4.70 2.89
C CYS A 134 13.45 -4.68 3.77
N ALA A 135 13.34 -4.07 4.95
CA ALA A 135 14.34 -4.16 6.00
C ALA A 135 14.10 -5.40 6.88
N GLN A 136 15.15 -5.89 7.55
CA GLN A 136 15.00 -6.88 8.62
C GLN A 136 14.02 -6.37 9.68
N GLY A 137 13.24 -7.29 10.26
CA GLY A 137 12.18 -6.97 11.22
C GLY A 137 10.90 -6.41 10.57
N SER A 138 10.81 -6.33 9.25
CA SER A 138 9.55 -6.03 8.57
C SER A 138 8.57 -7.19 8.72
N THR A 139 7.29 -6.84 8.86
CA THR A 139 6.19 -7.81 8.96
C THR A 139 5.09 -7.46 7.98
N PHE A 140 4.49 -8.50 7.39
CA PHE A 140 3.44 -8.39 6.39
C PHE A 140 2.21 -9.16 6.85
N SER A 141 0.99 -8.62 6.64
CA SER A 141 -0.22 -9.39 6.93
C SER A 141 -1.45 -8.88 6.18
N ILE A 142 -2.29 -9.81 5.74
CA ILE A 142 -3.61 -9.55 5.18
C ILE A 142 -4.59 -9.58 6.37
N LYS A 143 -4.95 -8.41 6.89
CA LYS A 143 -5.66 -8.27 8.17
C LYS A 143 -7.16 -8.02 8.06
N GLU A 144 -7.69 -7.96 6.88
CA GLU A 144 -9.12 -7.72 6.61
C GLU A 144 -10.00 -8.77 7.28
N ILE A 145 -9.54 -10.03 7.34
CA ILE A 145 -10.26 -11.13 8.01
C ILE A 145 -10.49 -10.85 9.52
N ASP A 146 -9.55 -10.21 10.19
CA ASP A 146 -9.65 -9.91 11.62
C ASP A 146 -10.75 -8.89 11.95
N ILE A 147 -11.19 -8.11 10.96
CA ILE A 147 -12.30 -7.16 11.05
C ILE A 147 -13.55 -7.61 10.28
N GLY A 148 -13.61 -8.90 9.89
CA GLY A 148 -14.76 -9.49 9.22
C GLY A 148 -14.93 -9.06 7.76
N MET A 149 -13.86 -8.65 7.10
CA MET A 149 -13.85 -8.22 5.70
C MET A 149 -13.05 -9.18 4.82
N THR A 150 -13.30 -9.10 3.53
CA THR A 150 -12.42 -9.65 2.50
C THR A 150 -11.48 -8.55 2.02
N ALA A 151 -10.22 -8.88 1.73
CA ALA A 151 -9.29 -7.95 1.07
C ALA A 151 -9.79 -7.66 -0.35
N ASP A 152 -10.49 -6.54 -0.53
CA ASP A 152 -11.26 -6.21 -1.73
C ASP A 152 -10.66 -5.07 -2.57
N VAL A 153 -9.49 -4.54 -2.18
CA VAL A 153 -8.85 -3.42 -2.88
C VAL A 153 -7.70 -3.86 -3.80
N GLY A 154 -7.57 -5.17 -4.03
CA GLY A 154 -6.69 -5.70 -5.07
C GLY A 154 -5.69 -6.76 -4.63
N THR A 155 -5.46 -6.95 -3.34
CA THR A 155 -4.55 -7.98 -2.80
C THR A 155 -4.83 -9.36 -3.39
N LEU A 156 -6.09 -9.82 -3.36
CA LEU A 156 -6.45 -11.17 -3.82
C LEU A 156 -6.36 -11.36 -5.33
N GLN A 157 -6.38 -10.28 -6.10
CA GLN A 157 -6.21 -10.29 -7.55
C GLN A 157 -4.72 -10.25 -7.95
N ARG A 158 -3.88 -9.50 -7.21
CA ARG A 158 -2.48 -9.26 -7.57
C ARG A 158 -1.50 -10.25 -6.95
N LEU A 159 -1.66 -10.59 -5.66
CA LEU A 159 -0.72 -11.49 -4.97
C LEU A 159 -0.55 -12.87 -5.65
N PRO A 160 -1.58 -13.51 -6.26
CA PRO A 160 -1.39 -14.77 -6.96
C PRO A 160 -0.43 -14.72 -8.15
N HIS A 161 -0.10 -13.53 -8.66
CA HIS A 161 0.91 -13.30 -9.68
C HIS A 161 2.31 -13.04 -9.10
N ILE A 162 2.41 -12.87 -7.78
CA ILE A 162 3.65 -12.52 -7.07
C ILE A 162 4.14 -13.72 -6.25
N ILE A 163 3.25 -14.39 -5.51
CA ILE A 163 3.56 -15.51 -4.64
C ILE A 163 2.64 -16.70 -4.94
N PRO A 164 3.00 -17.95 -4.53
CA PRO A 164 2.18 -19.13 -4.76
C PRO A 164 0.74 -18.98 -4.26
N GLN A 165 -0.23 -19.34 -5.07
CA GLN A 165 -1.66 -19.16 -4.77
C GLN A 165 -2.09 -19.82 -3.46
N GLY A 166 -1.50 -20.99 -3.09
CA GLY A 166 -1.77 -21.64 -1.81
C GLY A 166 -1.38 -20.78 -0.61
N VAL A 167 -0.24 -20.09 -0.72
CA VAL A 167 0.22 -19.14 0.32
C VAL A 167 -0.69 -17.93 0.39
N VAL A 168 -1.12 -17.36 -0.75
CA VAL A 168 -2.09 -16.25 -0.75
C VAL A 168 -3.36 -16.62 0.01
N ARG A 169 -3.90 -17.81 -0.25
CA ARG A 169 -5.12 -18.30 0.44
C ARG A 169 -4.90 -18.47 1.93
N GLU A 170 -3.77 -19.09 2.32
CA GLU A 170 -3.41 -19.24 3.72
C GLU A 170 -3.36 -17.88 4.43
N LEU A 171 -2.65 -16.91 3.88
CA LEU A 171 -2.51 -15.58 4.47
C LEU A 171 -3.86 -14.85 4.55
N ALA A 172 -4.68 -14.94 3.50
CA ALA A 172 -6.00 -14.31 3.48
C ALA A 172 -6.99 -14.93 4.47
N TYR A 173 -6.90 -16.24 4.72
CA TYR A 173 -7.82 -16.94 5.63
C TYR A 173 -7.39 -16.85 7.09
N THR A 174 -6.08 -16.74 7.36
CA THR A 174 -5.54 -16.78 8.72
C THR A 174 -5.19 -15.40 9.27
N GLY A 175 -4.94 -14.42 8.41
CA GLY A 175 -4.43 -13.11 8.81
C GLY A 175 -3.08 -13.17 9.53
N ARG A 176 -2.35 -14.29 9.44
CA ARG A 176 -1.07 -14.44 10.13
C ARG A 176 -0.01 -13.47 9.60
N ASN A 177 0.94 -13.17 10.44
CA ASN A 177 2.10 -12.39 10.03
C ASN A 177 3.07 -13.24 9.18
N VAL A 178 3.73 -12.56 8.25
CA VAL A 178 4.86 -13.04 7.46
C VAL A 178 6.05 -12.17 7.81
N GLU A 179 7.12 -12.77 8.31
CA GLU A 179 8.37 -12.07 8.63
C GLU A 179 9.20 -11.82 7.37
N ALA A 180 10.16 -10.89 7.44
CA ALA A 180 10.99 -10.50 6.31
C ALA A 180 11.70 -11.67 5.60
N SER A 181 12.20 -12.65 6.36
CA SER A 181 12.85 -13.86 5.82
C SER A 181 11.86 -14.71 5.03
N GLU A 182 10.70 -15.01 5.60
CA GLU A 182 9.64 -15.75 4.91
C GLU A 182 9.14 -14.98 3.68
N ALA A 183 8.96 -13.65 3.78
CA ALA A 183 8.56 -12.82 2.66
C ALA A 183 9.54 -12.93 1.48
N ARG A 184 10.84 -13.06 1.76
CA ARG A 184 11.86 -13.32 0.75
C ARG A 184 11.75 -14.73 0.16
N ASP A 185 11.55 -15.73 1.01
CA ASP A 185 11.51 -17.14 0.60
C ASP A 185 10.29 -17.45 -0.28
N ILE A 186 9.13 -16.84 0.01
CA ILE A 186 7.92 -17.01 -0.81
C ILE A 186 7.88 -16.10 -2.04
N GLY A 187 8.85 -15.18 -2.21
CA GLY A 187 8.93 -14.25 -3.34
C GLY A 187 8.07 -12.99 -3.19
N LEU A 188 7.54 -12.70 -1.99
CA LEU A 188 6.79 -11.46 -1.73
C LEU A 188 7.69 -10.23 -1.87
N VAL A 189 8.95 -10.33 -1.46
CA VAL A 189 9.97 -9.29 -1.63
C VAL A 189 11.17 -9.79 -2.42
N ASN A 190 11.80 -8.88 -3.16
CA ASN A 190 12.96 -9.15 -4.02
C ASN A 190 14.24 -9.31 -3.20
N ALA A 191 14.41 -8.51 -2.14
CA ALA A 191 15.55 -8.59 -1.22
C ALA A 191 15.20 -8.05 0.17
N VAL A 192 16.02 -8.46 1.16
CA VAL A 192 15.95 -7.99 2.56
C VAL A 192 17.25 -7.28 2.87
N TYR A 193 17.17 -6.08 3.40
CA TYR A 193 18.29 -5.25 3.85
C TYR A 193 18.40 -5.26 5.38
N GLU A 194 19.56 -4.95 5.90
CA GLU A 194 19.85 -5.03 7.33
C GLU A 194 18.96 -4.10 8.18
N ASN A 195 18.72 -2.89 7.68
CA ASN A 195 17.91 -1.87 8.37
C ASN A 195 17.27 -0.91 7.34
N ARG A 196 16.51 0.08 7.84
CA ARG A 196 15.82 1.07 7.00
C ARG A 196 16.79 1.93 6.18
N GLU A 197 17.90 2.34 6.77
CA GLU A 197 18.92 3.17 6.13
C GLU A 197 19.54 2.42 4.95
N ALA A 198 20.01 1.19 5.18
CA ALA A 198 20.57 0.33 4.12
C ALA A 198 19.53 0.00 3.03
N LEU A 199 18.25 -0.17 3.41
CA LEU A 199 17.15 -0.37 2.47
C LEU A 199 16.99 0.84 1.54
N LEU A 200 16.89 2.04 2.09
CA LEU A 200 16.72 3.26 1.28
C LEU A 200 17.95 3.51 0.41
N GLU A 201 19.17 3.37 0.95
CA GLU A 201 20.41 3.50 0.17
C GLU A 201 20.47 2.51 -0.99
N GLY A 202 20.03 1.27 -0.78
CA GLY A 202 20.10 0.22 -1.80
C GLY A 202 18.99 0.26 -2.84
N VAL A 203 17.89 0.96 -2.56
CA VAL A 203 16.72 1.06 -3.47
C VAL A 203 16.73 2.38 -4.26
N MET A 204 17.29 3.46 -3.70
CA MET A 204 17.47 4.77 -4.35
C MET A 204 18.68 4.78 -5.28
#